data_b4329f448b6deb9e09a570d95303588f
#
_entry.id   b4329f448b6deb9e09a570d95303588f
#
_cell.length_a   1.000
_cell.length_b   1.000
_cell.length_c   1.000
_cell.angle_alpha   90.00
_cell.angle_beta   90.00
_cell.angle_gamma   90.00
#
_symmetry.space_group_name_H-M   'P 1'
#
loop_
_entity.id
_entity.type
_entity.pdbx_description
1 polymer ?
#
loop_
_entity_poly.entity_id
_entity_poly.type
_entity_poly.pdbx_seq_one_letter_code
_entity_poly.pdbx_strand_id
1 'polypeptide(L)'
;MSNFANEIPSRLAMMENDKNIIFHVPLKLDRQHASASQIRPLKMMEAFKKIGYHVDVIEGEGKNRKTQIRQIKHKILQGTHYDFMYSESSTMPTLLTEKHHLPLYPLLDFNFFHFCQKHNIPIGLFYRDIHWCFINKNKDWKQRIAKFFYQYDLTQYQKVVDILFLPSAEMLPHIPFHFENKKSSPLGKKTSEISLQLI
;
A
#
# COMPACT_ATOMS: atom_id res chain seq x y z
N MET A 1 -9.70 2.85 -51.68
CA MET A 1 -9.30 1.67 -50.91
C MET A 1 -7.88 1.85 -50.39
N SER A 2 -7.64 2.69 -49.41
CA SER A 2 -6.28 2.86 -48.87
C SER A 2 -6.31 3.67 -47.55
N ASN A 3 -6.76 3.12 -46.45
CA ASN A 3 -6.51 3.68 -45.11
C ASN A 3 -6.55 2.67 -43.97
N PHE A 4 -6.83 1.39 -44.24
CA PHE A 4 -6.89 0.36 -43.19
C PHE A 4 -5.53 -0.20 -42.78
N ALA A 5 -4.49 -0.06 -43.59
CA ALA A 5 -3.17 -0.66 -43.33
C ALA A 5 -2.31 0.16 -42.32
N ASN A 6 -2.60 1.43 -42.11
CA ASN A 6 -1.82 2.31 -41.24
C ASN A 6 -2.39 2.44 -39.82
N GLU A 7 -3.62 2.00 -39.55
CA GLU A 7 -4.22 2.07 -38.23
C GLU A 7 -3.88 0.88 -37.32
N ILE A 8 -3.48 -0.26 -37.88
CA ILE A 8 -3.16 -1.47 -37.13
C ILE A 8 -1.86 -1.33 -36.31
N PRO A 9 -0.76 -0.73 -36.82
CA PRO A 9 0.45 -0.53 -36.02
C PRO A 9 0.28 0.42 -34.83
N SER A 10 -0.54 1.46 -34.99
CA SER A 10 -0.80 2.43 -33.92
C SER A 10 -1.68 1.85 -32.80
N ARG A 11 -2.62 0.96 -33.12
CA ARG A 11 -3.43 0.25 -32.13
C ARG A 11 -2.65 -0.88 -31.41
N LEU A 12 -1.73 -1.55 -32.09
CA LEU A 12 -0.84 -2.53 -31.48
C LEU A 12 0.22 -1.87 -30.57
N ALA A 13 0.71 -0.69 -30.94
CA ALA A 13 1.61 0.10 -30.07
C ALA A 13 0.88 0.67 -28.84
N MET A 14 -0.46 0.88 -28.91
CA MET A 14 -1.28 1.26 -27.75
C MET A 14 -1.64 0.07 -26.85
N MET A 15 -1.34 -1.16 -27.24
CA MET A 15 -1.48 -2.38 -26.43
C MET A 15 -0.16 -2.79 -25.75
N GLU A 16 0.85 -1.94 -25.73
CA GLU A 16 1.92 -2.04 -24.74
C GLU A 16 1.24 -1.86 -23.38
N ASN A 17 1.10 -2.97 -22.68
CA ASN A 17 0.37 -3.09 -21.42
C ASN A 17 1.02 -2.12 -20.43
N ASP A 18 0.47 -0.91 -20.30
CA ASP A 18 0.98 0.11 -19.37
C ASP A 18 1.00 -0.51 -17.97
N LYS A 19 2.18 -0.91 -17.54
CA LYS A 19 2.39 -1.48 -16.19
C LYS A 19 2.17 -0.37 -15.18
N ASN A 20 0.99 -0.33 -14.58
CA ASN A 20 0.68 0.67 -13.58
C ASN A 20 0.64 0.03 -12.19
N ILE A 21 1.16 0.75 -11.20
CA ILE A 21 1.02 0.41 -9.79
C ILE A 21 0.57 1.62 -8.98
N ILE A 22 -0.06 1.33 -7.85
CA ILE A 22 -0.37 2.33 -6.84
C ILE A 22 0.67 2.21 -5.72
N PHE A 23 1.36 3.32 -5.40
CA PHE A 23 2.30 3.39 -4.29
C PHE A 23 1.67 4.21 -3.16
N HIS A 24 1.39 3.56 -2.03
CA HIS A 24 0.74 4.20 -0.88
C HIS A 24 1.70 4.31 0.31
N VAL A 25 1.79 5.51 0.88
CA VAL A 25 2.52 5.75 2.13
C VAL A 25 1.85 6.88 2.93
N PRO A 26 1.40 6.64 4.18
CA PRO A 26 0.65 7.63 4.95
C PRO A 26 1.59 8.65 5.63
N LEU A 27 2.57 9.15 4.89
CA LEU A 27 3.47 10.22 5.32
C LEU A 27 3.91 11.04 4.10
N LYS A 28 4.26 12.30 4.30
CA LYS A 28 4.81 13.16 3.25
C LYS A 28 6.26 12.75 2.98
N LEU A 29 6.59 12.46 1.72
CA LEU A 29 7.94 12.17 1.29
C LEU A 29 8.66 13.46 0.89
N ASP A 30 9.76 13.76 1.58
CA ASP A 30 10.68 14.82 1.18
C ASP A 30 11.74 14.25 0.23
N ARG A 31 11.69 14.67 -1.02
CA ARG A 31 12.60 14.17 -2.07
C ARG A 31 13.95 14.85 -2.07
N GLN A 32 14.09 15.99 -1.36
CA GLN A 32 15.33 16.75 -1.28
C GLN A 32 16.11 16.43 -0.01
N HIS A 33 15.38 16.32 1.14
CA HIS A 33 15.99 16.09 2.47
C HIS A 33 15.32 14.91 3.16
N ALA A 34 15.46 13.71 2.54
CA ALA A 34 14.83 12.51 3.06
C ALA A 34 15.39 12.12 4.43
N SER A 35 14.54 12.02 5.43
CA SER A 35 14.87 11.39 6.71
C SER A 35 15.07 9.88 6.54
N ALA A 36 15.71 9.23 7.51
CA ALA A 36 15.95 7.78 7.48
C ALA A 36 14.66 6.97 7.20
N SER A 37 13.52 7.41 7.72
CA SER A 37 12.22 6.77 7.50
C SER A 37 11.66 6.94 6.08
N GLN A 38 12.17 7.89 5.33
CA GLN A 38 11.70 8.23 3.98
C GLN A 38 12.59 7.66 2.88
N ILE A 39 13.83 7.27 3.20
CA ILE A 39 14.80 6.74 2.22
C ILE A 39 14.23 5.48 1.55
N ARG A 40 13.72 4.54 2.33
CA ARG A 40 13.21 3.27 1.81
C ARG A 40 12.03 3.47 0.84
N PRO A 41 10.92 4.16 1.20
CA PRO A 41 9.83 4.38 0.26
C PRO A 41 10.29 5.07 -1.04
N LEU A 42 11.19 6.04 -0.97
CA LEU A 42 11.73 6.71 -2.16
C LEU A 42 12.50 5.73 -3.05
N LYS A 43 13.37 4.88 -2.46
CA LYS A 43 14.12 3.86 -3.19
C LYS A 43 13.21 2.80 -3.82
N MET A 44 12.14 2.39 -3.13
CA MET A 44 11.16 1.45 -3.68
C MET A 44 10.42 2.05 -4.87
N MET A 45 10.00 3.32 -4.78
CA MET A 45 9.40 4.01 -5.93
C MET A 45 10.34 4.08 -7.13
N GLU A 46 11.62 4.42 -6.90
CA GLU A 46 12.64 4.44 -7.95
C GLU A 46 12.83 3.05 -8.58
N ALA A 47 12.84 1.99 -7.75
CA ALA A 47 12.99 0.62 -8.21
C ALA A 47 11.82 0.21 -9.13
N PHE A 48 10.56 0.49 -8.73
CA PHE A 48 9.40 0.23 -9.57
C PHE A 48 9.47 0.96 -10.91
N LYS A 49 9.84 2.24 -10.90
CA LYS A 49 10.03 3.02 -12.14
C LYS A 49 11.13 2.44 -13.03
N LYS A 50 12.26 1.99 -12.45
CA LYS A 50 13.38 1.38 -13.19
C LYS A 50 13.00 0.08 -13.90
N ILE A 51 12.07 -0.69 -13.34
CA ILE A 51 11.59 -1.93 -13.96
C ILE A 51 10.38 -1.70 -14.87
N GLY A 52 10.07 -0.43 -15.19
CA GLY A 52 9.11 -0.05 -16.22
C GLY A 52 7.70 0.22 -15.72
N TYR A 53 7.45 0.33 -14.41
CA TYR A 53 6.13 0.70 -13.90
C TYR A 53 5.88 2.20 -13.93
N HIS A 54 4.69 2.58 -14.38
CA HIS A 54 4.10 3.87 -14.04
C HIS A 54 3.59 3.82 -12.59
N VAL A 55 4.00 4.79 -11.77
CA VAL A 55 3.73 4.78 -10.33
C VAL A 55 2.81 5.94 -9.96
N ASP A 56 1.56 5.64 -9.67
CA ASP A 56 0.62 6.60 -9.09
C ASP A 56 0.79 6.61 -7.56
N VAL A 57 1.07 7.79 -6.98
CA VAL A 57 1.47 7.92 -5.58
C VAL A 57 0.34 8.48 -4.72
N ILE A 58 0.13 7.85 -3.57
CA ILE A 58 -0.73 8.34 -2.48
C ILE A 58 0.17 8.61 -1.27
N GLU A 59 0.38 9.88 -0.94
CA GLU A 59 1.27 10.30 0.14
C GLU A 59 0.78 11.53 0.89
N GLY A 60 1.34 11.79 2.05
CA GLY A 60 1.12 13.02 2.81
C GLY A 60 -0.02 12.95 3.82
N GLU A 61 -0.51 14.11 4.21
CA GLU A 61 -1.64 14.26 5.13
C GLU A 61 -2.95 13.74 4.51
N GLY A 62 -3.94 13.42 5.32
CA GLY A 62 -5.20 12.83 4.88
C GLY A 62 -5.93 13.66 3.82
N LYS A 63 -5.86 15.01 3.89
CA LYS A 63 -6.44 15.88 2.85
C LYS A 63 -5.81 15.62 1.47
N ASN A 64 -4.48 15.48 1.42
CA ASN A 64 -3.76 15.21 0.18
C ASN A 64 -4.06 13.80 -0.32
N ARG A 65 -3.97 12.80 0.58
CA ARG A 65 -4.32 11.40 0.25
C ARG A 65 -5.74 11.28 -0.27
N LYS A 66 -6.71 11.98 0.33
CA LYS A 66 -8.11 12.01 -0.13
C LYS A 66 -8.24 12.47 -1.58
N THR A 67 -7.48 13.50 -1.97
CA THR A 67 -7.50 14.01 -3.35
C THR A 67 -6.88 13.00 -4.32
N GLN A 68 -5.71 12.45 -3.98
CA GLN A 68 -5.01 11.46 -4.80
C GLN A 68 -5.84 10.17 -4.93
N ILE A 69 -6.43 9.68 -3.84
CA ILE A 69 -7.33 8.54 -3.84
C ILE A 69 -8.51 8.75 -4.79
N ARG A 70 -9.12 9.96 -4.79
CA ARG A 70 -10.22 10.27 -5.70
C ARG A 70 -9.78 10.20 -7.16
N GLN A 71 -8.61 10.73 -7.49
CA GLN A 71 -8.05 10.69 -8.84
C GLN A 71 -7.79 9.25 -9.29
N ILE A 72 -7.17 8.43 -8.44
CA ILE A 72 -6.87 7.03 -8.77
C ILE A 72 -8.17 6.21 -8.90
N LYS A 73 -9.14 6.40 -8.00
CA LYS A 73 -10.46 5.77 -8.14
C LYS A 73 -11.12 6.11 -9.48
N HIS A 74 -11.02 7.37 -9.90
CA HIS A 74 -11.57 7.80 -11.19
C HIS A 74 -10.86 7.08 -12.35
N LYS A 75 -9.53 6.99 -12.35
CA LYS A 75 -8.75 6.23 -13.35
C LYS A 75 -9.20 4.77 -13.41
N ILE A 76 -9.33 4.10 -12.26
CA ILE A 76 -9.78 2.70 -12.17
C ILE A 76 -11.16 2.53 -12.78
N LEU A 77 -12.11 3.42 -12.45
CA LEU A 77 -13.48 3.38 -12.97
C LEU A 77 -13.55 3.70 -14.48
N GLN A 78 -12.56 4.39 -15.02
CA GLN A 78 -12.41 4.62 -16.46
C GLN A 78 -11.67 3.49 -17.20
N GLY A 79 -11.33 2.41 -16.50
CA GLY A 79 -10.70 1.24 -17.11
C GLY A 79 -9.18 1.19 -17.04
N THR A 80 -8.51 2.12 -16.33
CA THR A 80 -7.06 2.00 -16.09
C THR A 80 -6.80 0.75 -15.26
N HIS A 81 -5.98 -0.16 -15.78
CA HIS A 81 -5.54 -1.36 -15.07
C HIS A 81 -4.35 -1.03 -14.16
N TYR A 82 -4.38 -1.57 -12.93
CA TYR A 82 -3.25 -1.56 -12.00
C TYR A 82 -2.89 -2.99 -11.63
N ASP A 83 -1.62 -3.35 -11.79
CA ASP A 83 -1.14 -4.71 -11.52
C ASP A 83 -1.21 -5.03 -10.03
N PHE A 84 -0.87 -4.05 -9.18
CA PHE A 84 -0.98 -4.16 -7.72
C PHE A 84 -0.89 -2.78 -7.06
N MET A 85 -1.21 -2.78 -5.76
CA MET A 85 -0.90 -1.67 -4.85
C MET A 85 0.20 -2.11 -3.90
N TYR A 86 1.26 -1.31 -3.80
CA TYR A 86 2.29 -1.44 -2.78
C TYR A 86 2.09 -0.37 -1.70
N SER A 87 1.96 -0.79 -0.46
CA SER A 87 1.78 0.09 0.69
C SER A 87 2.90 -0.06 1.70
N GLU A 88 3.36 1.04 2.28
CA GLU A 88 4.24 1.02 3.45
C GLU A 88 3.54 1.59 4.68
N SER A 89 3.62 0.87 5.80
CA SER A 89 3.13 1.41 7.06
C SER A 89 4.02 2.57 7.55
N SER A 90 3.42 3.50 8.27
CA SER A 90 4.16 4.51 9.04
C SER A 90 4.62 3.95 10.38
N THR A 91 5.55 4.66 11.06
CA THR A 91 5.87 4.42 12.48
C THR A 91 4.74 4.83 13.40
N MET A 92 3.81 5.65 12.92
CA MET A 92 2.57 5.99 13.62
C MET A 92 1.40 5.19 13.04
N PRO A 93 0.35 4.90 13.82
CA PRO A 93 -0.87 4.34 13.29
C PRO A 93 -1.42 5.17 12.14
N THR A 94 -2.01 4.52 11.13
CA THR A 94 -2.56 5.18 9.93
C THR A 94 -3.53 6.30 10.28
N LEU A 95 -4.31 6.12 11.33
CA LEU A 95 -5.27 7.11 11.84
C LEU A 95 -4.61 8.35 12.48
N LEU A 96 -3.38 8.25 12.94
CA LEU A 96 -2.66 9.29 13.68
C LEU A 96 -1.55 9.95 12.87
N THR A 97 -1.54 9.79 11.55
CA THR A 97 -0.52 10.33 10.64
C THR A 97 -0.65 11.83 10.34
N GLU A 98 -1.71 12.47 10.83
CA GLU A 98 -1.85 13.92 10.75
C GLU A 98 -0.86 14.63 11.69
N LYS A 99 -0.46 15.87 11.35
CA LYS A 99 0.47 16.66 12.19
C LYS A 99 0.02 16.83 13.65
N HIS A 100 -1.30 16.87 13.86
CA HIS A 100 -1.90 17.04 15.19
C HIS A 100 -2.17 15.70 15.88
N HIS A 101 -1.84 14.58 15.23
CA HIS A 101 -2.13 13.22 15.71
C HIS A 101 -3.62 12.99 16.04
N LEU A 102 -4.52 13.73 15.39
CA LEU A 102 -5.97 13.53 15.50
C LEU A 102 -6.49 12.68 14.33
N PRO A 103 -7.41 11.75 14.56
CA PRO A 103 -7.96 10.87 13.53
C PRO A 103 -9.01 11.59 12.67
N LEU A 104 -8.59 12.60 11.89
CA LEU A 104 -9.50 13.40 11.05
C LEU A 104 -10.05 12.62 9.84
N TYR A 105 -9.37 11.59 9.42
CA TYR A 105 -9.73 10.76 8.25
C TYR A 105 -9.74 9.27 8.59
N PRO A 106 -10.60 8.83 9.54
CA PRO A 106 -10.44 7.53 10.20
C PRO A 106 -10.61 6.31 9.29
N LEU A 107 -11.27 6.43 8.17
CA LEU A 107 -11.52 5.29 7.27
C LEU A 107 -10.97 5.50 5.85
N LEU A 108 -10.22 6.58 5.63
CA LEU A 108 -9.80 6.99 4.29
C LEU A 108 -9.01 5.91 3.57
N ASP A 109 -7.93 5.48 4.19
CA ASP A 109 -6.97 4.56 3.58
C ASP A 109 -7.56 3.15 3.48
N PHE A 110 -8.18 2.64 4.54
CA PHE A 110 -8.78 1.31 4.53
C PHE A 110 -9.99 1.19 3.61
N ASN A 111 -10.81 2.23 3.48
CA ASN A 111 -11.89 2.26 2.48
C ASN A 111 -11.32 2.23 1.04
N PHE A 112 -10.15 2.83 0.84
CA PHE A 112 -9.47 2.74 -0.44
C PHE A 112 -8.90 1.35 -0.69
N PHE A 113 -8.31 0.72 0.31
CA PHE A 113 -7.81 -0.66 0.21
C PHE A 113 -8.93 -1.64 -0.13
N HIS A 114 -10.08 -1.55 0.55
CA HIS A 114 -11.25 -2.33 0.20
C HIS A 114 -11.77 -2.05 -1.22
N PHE A 115 -11.67 -0.80 -1.68
CA PHE A 115 -12.00 -0.46 -3.05
C PHE A 115 -11.05 -1.16 -4.03
N CYS A 116 -9.74 -1.16 -3.78
CA CYS A 116 -8.76 -1.89 -4.59
C CYS A 116 -9.07 -3.39 -4.65
N GLN A 117 -9.37 -4.03 -3.50
CA GLN A 117 -9.78 -5.44 -3.47
C GLN A 117 -11.01 -5.72 -4.35
N LYS A 118 -12.03 -4.86 -4.28
CA LYS A 118 -13.26 -4.99 -5.11
C LYS A 118 -12.98 -4.89 -6.60
N HIS A 119 -11.90 -4.23 -6.97
CA HIS A 119 -11.44 -4.10 -8.36
C HIS A 119 -10.31 -5.08 -8.72
N ASN A 120 -10.10 -6.13 -7.91
CA ASN A 120 -9.09 -7.18 -8.13
C ASN A 120 -7.65 -6.64 -8.22
N ILE A 121 -7.35 -5.56 -7.51
CA ILE A 121 -6.00 -5.00 -7.38
C ILE A 121 -5.38 -5.59 -6.12
N PRO A 122 -4.41 -6.51 -6.23
CA PRO A 122 -3.76 -7.12 -5.07
C PRO A 122 -2.94 -6.11 -4.28
N ILE A 123 -2.87 -6.29 -2.96
CA ILE A 123 -2.25 -5.35 -2.03
C ILE A 123 -1.06 -6.00 -1.32
N GLY A 124 0.14 -5.48 -1.58
CA GLY A 124 1.35 -5.78 -0.83
C GLY A 124 1.62 -4.71 0.24
N LEU A 125 1.82 -5.12 1.48
CA LEU A 125 2.13 -4.22 2.59
C LEU A 125 3.52 -4.48 3.14
N PHE A 126 4.38 -3.46 3.16
CA PHE A 126 5.57 -3.46 4.00
C PHE A 126 5.23 -2.90 5.39
N TYR A 127 5.22 -3.79 6.40
CA TYR A 127 4.97 -3.44 7.78
C TYR A 127 6.29 -3.17 8.50
N ARG A 128 6.55 -1.90 8.78
CA ARG A 128 7.86 -1.36 9.13
C ARG A 128 8.42 -1.84 10.46
N ASP A 129 7.61 -1.79 11.52
CA ASP A 129 8.07 -2.10 12.87
C ASP A 129 6.93 -2.51 13.82
N ILE A 130 7.32 -3.11 14.94
CA ILE A 130 6.43 -3.60 16.01
C ILE A 130 6.77 -3.01 17.38
N HIS A 131 7.44 -1.86 17.44
CA HIS A 131 7.87 -1.26 18.71
C HIS A 131 6.73 -1.11 19.72
N TRP A 132 5.52 -0.86 19.25
CA TRP A 132 4.33 -0.72 20.07
C TRP A 132 3.92 -2.01 20.82
N CYS A 133 4.35 -3.20 20.37
CA CYS A 133 4.14 -4.46 21.07
C CYS A 133 4.86 -4.48 22.43
N PHE A 134 5.99 -3.79 22.52
CA PHE A 134 6.87 -3.77 23.68
C PHE A 134 6.61 -2.57 24.61
N ILE A 135 5.57 -1.77 24.36
CA ILE A 135 5.16 -0.68 25.22
C ILE A 135 4.66 -1.24 26.55
N ASN A 136 5.35 -0.93 27.65
CA ASN A 136 4.99 -1.37 29.00
C ASN A 136 3.62 -0.83 29.44
N LYS A 137 2.84 -1.68 30.14
CA LYS A 137 1.50 -1.34 30.65
C LYS A 137 1.47 -0.15 31.61
N ASN A 138 2.60 0.20 32.21
CA ASN A 138 2.73 1.27 33.19
C ASN A 138 3.07 2.65 32.60
N LYS A 139 3.05 2.78 31.26
CA LYS A 139 3.38 4.04 30.60
C LYS A 139 2.13 4.86 30.26
N ASP A 140 2.39 6.14 29.93
CA ASP A 140 1.49 7.24 29.65
C ASP A 140 0.22 6.81 28.88
N TRP A 141 -0.92 7.34 29.27
CA TRP A 141 -2.21 7.12 28.63
C TRP A 141 -2.19 7.32 27.10
N LYS A 142 -1.37 8.25 26.60
CA LYS A 142 -1.16 8.49 25.15
C LYS A 142 -0.64 7.25 24.43
N GLN A 143 0.30 6.53 25.05
CA GLN A 143 0.86 5.30 24.47
C GLN A 143 -0.16 4.15 24.47
N ARG A 144 -1.05 4.10 25.47
CA ARG A 144 -2.15 3.12 25.53
C ARG A 144 -3.15 3.38 24.39
N ILE A 145 -3.50 4.64 24.13
CA ILE A 145 -4.36 5.02 23.00
C ILE A 145 -3.67 4.68 21.68
N ALA A 146 -2.39 5.02 21.51
CA ALA A 146 -1.64 4.66 20.30
C ALA A 146 -1.63 3.15 20.07
N LYS A 147 -1.45 2.33 21.13
CA LYS A 147 -1.51 0.87 21.03
C LYS A 147 -2.85 0.37 20.50
N PHE A 148 -3.95 0.96 20.94
CA PHE A 148 -5.29 0.63 20.40
C PHE A 148 -5.38 0.88 18.89
N PHE A 149 -4.85 2.01 18.41
CA PHE A 149 -4.84 2.34 16.99
C PHE A 149 -3.93 1.43 16.16
N TYR A 150 -2.78 0.98 16.69
CA TYR A 150 -1.95 -0.02 16.03
C TYR A 150 -2.69 -1.36 15.90
N GLN A 151 -3.39 -1.81 16.93
CA GLN A 151 -4.20 -3.03 16.88
C GLN A 151 -5.34 -2.91 15.88
N TYR A 152 -5.98 -1.73 15.82
CA TYR A 152 -6.99 -1.43 14.81
C TYR A 152 -6.41 -1.54 13.40
N ASP A 153 -5.28 -0.89 13.12
CA ASP A 153 -4.61 -0.97 11.83
C ASP A 153 -4.31 -2.41 11.42
N LEU A 154 -3.73 -3.20 12.33
CA LEU A 154 -3.45 -4.62 12.07
C LEU A 154 -4.72 -5.41 11.72
N THR A 155 -5.80 -5.19 12.45
CA THR A 155 -7.09 -5.83 12.19
C THR A 155 -7.63 -5.46 10.80
N GLN A 156 -7.45 -4.21 10.37
CA GLN A 156 -7.86 -3.78 9.03
C GLN A 156 -6.93 -4.35 7.95
N TYR A 157 -5.60 -4.30 8.15
CA TYR A 157 -4.64 -4.88 7.21
C TYR A 157 -4.87 -6.36 6.98
N GLN A 158 -5.19 -7.14 8.02
CA GLN A 158 -5.52 -8.56 7.92
C GLN A 158 -6.67 -8.85 6.94
N LYS A 159 -7.59 -7.91 6.78
CA LYS A 159 -8.76 -8.08 5.89
C LYS A 159 -8.45 -7.78 4.43
N VAL A 160 -7.43 -6.96 4.16
CA VAL A 160 -7.22 -6.35 2.84
C VAL A 160 -5.88 -6.68 2.20
N VAL A 161 -4.86 -7.06 2.97
CA VAL A 161 -3.51 -7.33 2.48
C VAL A 161 -3.40 -8.75 1.96
N ASP A 162 -2.86 -8.89 0.75
CA ASP A 162 -2.60 -10.18 0.11
C ASP A 162 -1.18 -10.69 0.40
N ILE A 163 -0.20 -9.78 0.47
CA ILE A 163 1.21 -10.10 0.74
C ILE A 163 1.76 -9.16 1.81
N LEU A 164 2.35 -9.74 2.85
CA LEU A 164 3.02 -8.99 3.92
C LEU A 164 4.54 -9.09 3.77
N PHE A 165 5.20 -7.93 3.73
CA PHE A 165 6.65 -7.82 3.77
C PHE A 165 7.11 -7.31 5.14
N LEU A 166 8.09 -7.98 5.74
CA LEU A 166 8.64 -7.63 7.05
C LEU A 166 10.15 -7.36 6.93
N PRO A 167 10.69 -6.40 7.71
CA PRO A 167 12.14 -6.17 7.80
C PRO A 167 12.92 -7.38 8.33
N SER A 168 12.29 -8.19 9.17
CA SER A 168 12.91 -9.32 9.84
C SER A 168 11.88 -10.42 10.15
N ALA A 169 12.33 -11.68 10.09
CA ALA A 169 11.51 -12.85 10.44
C ALA A 169 11.12 -12.88 11.92
N GLU A 170 11.93 -12.27 12.80
CA GLU A 170 11.64 -12.17 14.23
C GLU A 170 10.37 -11.37 14.53
N MET A 171 9.90 -10.56 13.59
CA MET A 171 8.65 -9.82 13.74
C MET A 171 7.41 -10.72 13.64
N LEU A 172 7.51 -11.86 12.96
CA LEU A 172 6.37 -12.76 12.68
C LEU A 172 5.56 -13.16 13.92
N PRO A 173 6.18 -13.64 15.02
CA PRO A 173 5.43 -14.07 16.20
C PRO A 173 4.60 -12.96 16.86
N HIS A 174 4.92 -11.70 16.55
CA HIS A 174 4.26 -10.52 17.13
C HIS A 174 3.13 -9.97 16.26
N ILE A 175 2.97 -10.49 15.05
CA ILE A 175 1.94 -10.04 14.11
C ILE A 175 0.83 -11.08 14.05
N PRO A 176 -0.38 -10.77 14.54
CA PRO A 176 -1.50 -11.72 14.57
C PRO A 176 -2.17 -11.86 13.20
N PHE A 177 -1.39 -12.01 12.13
CA PHE A 177 -1.92 -12.28 10.80
C PHE A 177 -2.15 -13.79 10.64
N HIS A 178 -3.37 -14.22 10.75
CA HIS A 178 -3.81 -15.51 10.25
C HIS A 178 -4.27 -15.32 8.82
N PHE A 179 -3.42 -15.66 7.85
CA PHE A 179 -3.80 -15.76 6.46
C PHE A 179 -4.54 -17.07 6.23
N GLU A 180 -5.78 -17.19 6.70
CA GLU A 180 -6.66 -18.25 6.29
C GLU A 180 -7.06 -18.01 4.84
N ASN A 181 -6.48 -18.81 3.93
CA ASN A 181 -6.97 -19.11 2.58
C ASN A 181 -7.77 -18.00 1.90
N LYS A 182 -7.19 -16.86 1.65
CA LYS A 182 -7.80 -15.91 0.71
C LYS A 182 -7.42 -16.30 -0.71
N LYS A 183 -8.47 -16.58 -1.46
CA LYS A 183 -8.57 -16.96 -2.86
C LYS A 183 -7.33 -16.66 -3.69
N SER A 184 -6.86 -17.71 -4.38
CA SER A 184 -5.93 -17.62 -5.48
C SER A 184 -6.20 -16.40 -6.35
N SER A 185 -5.20 -15.53 -6.45
CA SER A 185 -5.07 -14.55 -7.55
C SER A 185 -5.34 -15.26 -8.88
N PRO A 186 -5.90 -14.58 -9.89
CA PRO A 186 -6.11 -15.14 -11.23
C PRO A 186 -4.83 -15.66 -11.90
N LEU A 187 -3.66 -15.50 -11.30
CA LEU A 187 -2.37 -16.08 -11.71
C LEU A 187 -2.17 -17.56 -11.32
N GLY A 188 -3.23 -18.27 -10.91
CA GLY A 188 -3.27 -19.74 -10.98
C GLY A 188 -2.26 -20.51 -10.14
N LYS A 189 -1.73 -19.96 -9.03
CA LYS A 189 -0.95 -20.74 -8.08
C LYS A 189 -1.59 -20.68 -6.69
N LYS A 190 -2.06 -21.84 -6.23
CA LYS A 190 -2.31 -22.10 -4.80
C LYS A 190 -1.00 -21.87 -4.06
N THR A 191 -0.85 -20.77 -3.40
CA THR A 191 0.25 -20.55 -2.47
C THR A 191 -0.31 -20.73 -1.08
N SER A 192 -0.25 -21.96 -0.59
CA SER A 192 -0.48 -22.31 0.81
C SER A 192 0.72 -21.92 1.70
N GLU A 193 1.64 -21.14 1.18
CA GLU A 193 2.82 -20.69 1.90
C GLU A 193 2.92 -19.16 1.76
N ILE A 194 3.02 -18.50 2.89
CA ILE A 194 3.36 -17.10 2.98
C ILE A 194 4.76 -16.94 2.40
N SER A 195 4.86 -16.43 1.18
CA SER A 195 6.16 -16.03 0.63
C SER A 195 6.63 -14.78 1.35
N LEU A 196 7.32 -14.98 2.47
CA LEU A 196 8.09 -13.93 3.14
C LEU A 196 9.33 -13.67 2.33
N GLN A 197 9.34 -12.59 1.57
CA GLN A 197 10.57 -12.08 1.01
C GLN A 197 11.14 -11.08 2.02
N LEU A 198 12.28 -11.46 2.60
CA LEU A 198 13.15 -10.54 3.33
C LEU A 198 13.75 -9.56 2.31
N ILE A 199 13.57 -8.28 2.54
CA ILE A 199 14.18 -7.23 1.73
C ILE A 199 15.24 -6.54 2.57
#